data_02faba49a3ff85f4ce3a35827f203a10
#
_entry.id   02faba49a3ff85f4ce3a35827f203a10
#
_cell.length_a   1.000
_cell.length_b   1.000
_cell.length_c   1.000
_cell.angle_alpha   90.00
_cell.angle_beta   90.00
_cell.angle_gamma   90.00
#
_symmetry.space_group_name_H-M   'P 1'
#
loop_
_entity.id
_entity.type
_entity.pdbx_description
1 polymer ?
#
loop_
_entity_poly.entity_id
_entity_poly.type
_entity_poly.pdbx_seq_one_letter_code
_entity_poly.pdbx_strand_id
1 'polypeptide(L)'
;MRDYQRGKIYKIECHKTGKQYIGSTTRRLLCQRLASHCESYLKHSQGYGSYTTSFEILDGGSFSIYLLERFPCSCKDELIQRERHYVETMECVNRNIPGRTKQEYNRDKCAERRLANQEYLQTAAAKEKQKKSKQRYESSEKAQLGRAYRVSMKQEWGDRYCNSLQHICWDVFK
;
A
#
# COMPACT_ATOMS: atom_id res chain seq x y z
N MET A 1 4.79 24.10 -23.06
CA MET A 1 4.03 24.20 -21.79
C MET A 1 2.76 23.37 -21.92
N ARG A 2 2.30 22.67 -20.88
CA ARG A 2 1.04 21.91 -20.93
C ARG A 2 -0.14 22.85 -20.73
N ASP A 3 -1.15 22.74 -21.60
CA ASP A 3 -2.36 23.55 -21.51
C ASP A 3 -3.43 22.83 -20.68
N TYR A 4 -3.53 23.18 -19.40
CA TYR A 4 -4.48 22.60 -18.46
C TYR A 4 -5.92 23.01 -18.69
N GLN A 5 -6.17 24.07 -19.49
CA GLN A 5 -7.52 24.43 -19.93
C GLN A 5 -8.14 23.35 -20.85
N ARG A 6 -7.32 22.42 -21.35
CA ARG A 6 -7.77 21.23 -22.10
C ARG A 6 -7.87 19.98 -21.26
N GLY A 7 -7.85 20.11 -19.95
CA GLY A 7 -7.96 19.01 -19.02
C GLY A 7 -9.17 18.11 -19.30
N LYS A 8 -8.99 16.80 -19.26
CA LYS A 8 -10.03 15.78 -19.46
C LYS A 8 -9.76 14.60 -18.57
N ILE A 9 -10.83 14.03 -18.04
CA ILE A 9 -10.82 12.71 -17.43
C ILE A 9 -11.43 11.72 -18.44
N TYR A 10 -10.81 10.57 -18.60
CA TYR A 10 -11.25 9.53 -19.54
C TYR A 10 -11.18 8.16 -18.89
N LYS A 11 -11.93 7.22 -19.44
CA LYS A 11 -11.77 5.79 -19.16
C LYS A 11 -11.37 5.05 -20.44
N ILE A 12 -10.60 3.97 -20.26
CA ILE A 12 -10.40 2.93 -21.28
C ILE A 12 -11.12 1.70 -20.78
N GLU A 13 -11.96 1.11 -21.61
CA GLU A 13 -12.79 -0.04 -21.25
C GLU A 13 -12.50 -1.20 -22.18
N CYS A 14 -12.30 -2.39 -21.60
CA CYS A 14 -12.18 -3.64 -22.35
C CYS A 14 -13.57 -4.21 -22.62
N HIS A 15 -13.94 -4.39 -23.90
CA HIS A 15 -15.26 -4.91 -24.27
C HIS A 15 -15.47 -6.38 -23.90
N LYS A 16 -14.38 -7.16 -23.73
CA LYS A 16 -14.48 -8.57 -23.38
C LYS A 16 -14.68 -8.81 -21.89
N THR A 17 -14.03 -7.99 -21.06
CA THR A 17 -13.99 -8.21 -19.60
C THR A 17 -14.79 -7.20 -18.80
N GLY A 18 -15.20 -6.09 -19.41
CA GLY A 18 -15.83 -4.95 -18.75
C GLY A 18 -14.89 -4.15 -17.83
N LYS A 19 -13.63 -4.57 -17.70
CA LYS A 19 -12.65 -3.85 -16.87
C LYS A 19 -12.40 -2.46 -17.40
N GLN A 20 -12.21 -1.50 -16.51
CA GLN A 20 -12.03 -0.08 -16.83
C GLN A 20 -10.74 0.44 -16.21
N TYR A 21 -10.03 1.28 -16.95
CA TYR A 21 -8.90 2.07 -16.50
C TYR A 21 -9.25 3.55 -16.59
N ILE A 22 -8.98 4.32 -15.56
CA ILE A 22 -9.25 5.77 -15.49
C ILE A 22 -7.93 6.55 -15.58
N GLY A 23 -7.95 7.68 -16.29
CA GLY A 23 -6.80 8.54 -16.42
C GLY A 23 -7.17 9.97 -16.80
N SER A 24 -6.18 10.86 -16.73
CA SER A 24 -6.33 12.25 -17.16
C SER A 24 -5.41 12.59 -18.33
N THR A 25 -5.79 13.62 -19.08
CA THR A 25 -4.99 14.13 -20.20
C THR A 25 -5.28 15.59 -20.50
N THR A 26 -4.27 16.31 -20.97
CA THR A 26 -4.39 17.65 -21.56
C THR A 26 -4.25 17.64 -23.08
N ARG A 27 -4.13 16.44 -23.69
CA ARG A 27 -4.05 16.30 -25.15
C ARG A 27 -5.35 16.76 -25.81
N ARG A 28 -5.25 17.30 -27.04
CA ARG A 28 -6.40 17.79 -27.78
C ARG A 28 -7.43 16.69 -28.01
N LEU A 29 -6.99 15.52 -28.45
CA LEU A 29 -7.84 14.39 -28.78
C LEU A 29 -7.54 13.18 -27.88
N LEU A 30 -8.58 12.42 -27.54
CA LEU A 30 -8.45 11.20 -26.74
C LEU A 30 -7.72 10.09 -27.49
N CYS A 31 -7.89 9.99 -28.82
CA CYS A 31 -7.17 9.02 -29.65
C CYS A 31 -5.65 9.19 -29.55
N GLN A 32 -5.14 10.42 -29.41
CA GLN A 32 -3.71 10.66 -29.20
C GLN A 32 -3.23 10.12 -27.83
N ARG A 33 -4.10 10.16 -26.83
CA ARG A 33 -3.80 9.57 -25.51
C ARG A 33 -3.84 8.06 -25.58
N LEU A 34 -4.84 7.49 -26.25
CA LEU A 34 -4.95 6.05 -26.47
C LEU A 34 -3.73 5.51 -27.22
N ALA A 35 -3.33 6.17 -28.31
CA ALA A 35 -2.12 5.80 -29.05
C ALA A 35 -0.87 5.76 -28.15
N SER A 36 -0.74 6.70 -27.20
CA SER A 36 0.38 6.68 -26.24
C SER A 36 0.30 5.48 -25.29
N HIS A 37 -0.89 5.04 -24.89
CA HIS A 37 -1.05 3.82 -24.10
C HIS A 37 -0.65 2.57 -24.90
N CYS A 38 -1.10 2.47 -26.16
CA CYS A 38 -0.74 1.38 -27.07
C CYS A 38 0.76 1.33 -27.34
N GLU A 39 1.40 2.48 -27.58
CA GLU A 39 2.85 2.56 -27.76
C GLU A 39 3.62 2.07 -26.52
N SER A 40 3.18 2.51 -25.33
CA SER A 40 3.78 2.06 -24.06
C SER A 40 3.59 0.56 -23.82
N TYR A 41 2.43 0.01 -24.18
CA TYR A 41 2.15 -1.41 -24.12
C TYR A 41 3.05 -2.22 -25.05
N LEU A 42 3.20 -1.79 -26.31
CA LEU A 42 4.08 -2.44 -27.27
C LEU A 42 5.55 -2.42 -26.81
N LYS A 43 6.03 -1.30 -26.28
CA LYS A 43 7.38 -1.23 -25.70
C LYS A 43 7.56 -2.22 -24.55
N HIS A 44 6.57 -2.30 -23.68
CA HIS A 44 6.60 -3.24 -22.55
C HIS A 44 6.60 -4.70 -23.01
N SER A 45 5.80 -5.06 -24.01
CA SER A 45 5.77 -6.41 -24.58
C SER A 45 7.09 -6.82 -25.22
N GLN A 46 7.91 -5.86 -25.67
CA GLN A 46 9.25 -6.05 -26.18
C GLN A 46 10.35 -6.07 -25.09
N GLY A 47 9.95 -6.00 -23.81
CA GLY A 47 10.87 -5.96 -22.67
C GLY A 47 11.39 -4.56 -22.30
N TYR A 48 10.84 -3.49 -22.88
CA TYR A 48 11.23 -2.13 -22.60
C TYR A 48 10.13 -1.38 -21.80
N GLY A 49 10.54 -0.55 -20.86
CA GLY A 49 9.64 0.32 -20.11
C GLY A 49 8.97 -0.33 -18.91
N SER A 50 8.28 0.50 -18.12
CA SER A 50 7.61 0.08 -16.89
C SER A 50 6.18 -0.37 -17.17
N TYR A 51 5.73 -1.37 -16.40
CA TYR A 51 4.33 -1.81 -16.42
C TYR A 51 3.38 -0.70 -15.96
N THR A 52 2.24 -0.58 -16.63
CA THR A 52 1.10 0.25 -16.20
C THR A 52 -0.19 -0.56 -16.19
N THR A 53 -1.10 -0.26 -15.26
CA THR A 53 -2.35 -1.02 -15.08
C THR A 53 -3.29 -0.93 -16.29
N SER A 54 -3.14 0.10 -17.14
CA SER A 54 -3.88 0.18 -18.42
C SER A 54 -3.57 -0.99 -19.36
N PHE A 55 -2.44 -1.69 -19.18
CA PHE A 55 -2.08 -2.84 -20.01
C PHE A 55 -3.03 -4.02 -19.82
N GLU A 56 -3.62 -4.16 -18.62
CA GLU A 56 -4.66 -5.18 -18.38
C GLU A 56 -5.90 -5.01 -19.28
N ILE A 57 -6.15 -3.77 -19.72
CA ILE A 57 -7.24 -3.45 -20.64
C ILE A 57 -6.82 -3.72 -22.09
N LEU A 58 -5.58 -3.31 -22.44
CA LEU A 58 -5.08 -3.42 -23.81
C LEU A 58 -4.81 -4.87 -24.22
N ASP A 59 -4.39 -5.70 -23.26
CA ASP A 59 -4.13 -7.13 -23.46
C ASP A 59 -5.38 -7.90 -23.95
N GLY A 60 -6.58 -7.43 -23.59
CA GLY A 60 -7.85 -7.95 -24.08
C GLY A 60 -8.06 -7.78 -25.59
N GLY A 61 -7.30 -6.92 -26.27
CA GLY A 61 -7.31 -6.70 -27.72
C GLY A 61 -8.55 -5.99 -28.28
N SER A 62 -9.63 -5.83 -27.47
CA SER A 62 -10.85 -5.12 -27.85
C SER A 62 -11.19 -4.10 -26.76
N PHE A 63 -10.91 -2.83 -27.04
CA PHE A 63 -11.05 -1.75 -26.06
C PHE A 63 -11.42 -0.44 -26.74
N SER A 64 -12.02 0.46 -25.99
CA SER A 64 -12.34 1.83 -26.42
C SER A 64 -12.02 2.84 -25.34
N ILE A 65 -11.77 4.08 -25.77
CA ILE A 65 -11.55 5.21 -24.86
C ILE A 65 -12.79 6.10 -24.87
N TYR A 66 -13.25 6.48 -23.68
CA TYR A 66 -14.42 7.33 -23.50
C TYR A 66 -14.06 8.56 -22.66
N LEU A 67 -14.63 9.69 -23.02
CA LEU A 67 -14.57 10.90 -22.20
C LEU A 67 -15.52 10.75 -21.03
N LEU A 68 -15.03 10.88 -19.81
CA LEU A 68 -15.86 10.98 -18.60
C LEU A 68 -16.23 12.45 -18.35
N GLU A 69 -15.23 13.33 -18.38
CA GLU A 69 -15.43 14.74 -18.07
C GLU A 69 -14.42 15.62 -18.82
N ARG A 70 -14.88 16.82 -19.23
CA ARG A 70 -13.99 17.94 -19.59
C ARG A 70 -13.76 18.74 -18.32
N PHE A 71 -12.52 18.83 -17.88
CA PHE A 71 -12.13 19.51 -16.67
C PHE A 71 -11.04 20.54 -16.92
N PRO A 72 -11.41 21.74 -17.44
CA PRO A 72 -10.48 22.86 -17.54
C PRO A 72 -10.01 23.24 -16.13
N CYS A 73 -8.70 23.33 -15.93
CA CYS A 73 -8.12 23.65 -14.63
C CYS A 73 -6.88 24.53 -14.81
N SER A 74 -6.38 25.06 -13.70
CA SER A 74 -5.25 25.99 -13.70
C SER A 74 -3.92 25.27 -13.58
N CYS A 75 -3.89 24.12 -12.93
CA CYS A 75 -2.65 23.39 -12.66
C CYS A 75 -2.81 21.87 -12.75
N LYS A 76 -1.66 21.20 -12.67
CA LYS A 76 -1.59 19.73 -12.70
C LYS A 76 -2.31 19.10 -11.50
N ASP A 77 -2.18 19.71 -10.34
CA ASP A 77 -2.66 19.11 -9.09
C ASP A 77 -4.19 19.06 -9.04
N GLU A 78 -4.87 20.08 -9.56
CA GLU A 78 -6.33 20.07 -9.72
C GLU A 78 -6.79 18.91 -10.64
N LEU A 79 -6.10 18.72 -11.77
CA LEU A 79 -6.42 17.62 -12.69
C LEU A 79 -6.20 16.24 -12.05
N ILE A 80 -5.12 16.09 -11.29
CA ILE A 80 -4.81 14.86 -10.55
C ILE A 80 -5.87 14.59 -9.46
N GLN A 81 -6.29 15.61 -8.72
CA GLN A 81 -7.34 15.47 -7.70
C GLN A 81 -8.67 15.04 -8.33
N ARG A 82 -8.99 15.58 -9.52
CA ARG A 82 -10.20 15.15 -10.23
C ARG A 82 -10.11 13.72 -10.75
N GLU A 83 -8.95 13.30 -11.27
CA GLU A 83 -8.68 11.92 -11.64
C GLU A 83 -8.81 10.98 -10.42
N ARG A 84 -8.24 11.37 -9.27
CA ARG A 84 -8.36 10.64 -8.01
C ARG A 84 -9.81 10.41 -7.61
N HIS A 85 -10.65 11.44 -7.69
CA HIS A 85 -12.07 11.33 -7.39
C HIS A 85 -12.75 10.20 -8.20
N TYR A 86 -12.48 10.12 -9.50
CA TYR A 86 -13.03 9.07 -10.34
C TYR A 86 -12.44 7.68 -10.02
N VAL A 87 -11.16 7.59 -9.73
CA VAL A 87 -10.50 6.34 -9.34
C VAL A 87 -11.06 5.78 -8.02
N GLU A 88 -11.42 6.66 -7.08
CA GLU A 88 -11.98 6.26 -5.77
C GLU A 88 -13.49 5.98 -5.82
N THR A 89 -14.23 6.53 -6.79
CA THR A 89 -15.70 6.39 -6.88
C THR A 89 -16.16 5.33 -7.89
N MET A 90 -15.32 4.98 -8.86
CA MET A 90 -15.65 4.01 -9.90
C MET A 90 -14.83 2.73 -9.75
N GLU A 91 -15.45 1.59 -10.06
CA GLU A 91 -14.71 0.32 -10.14
C GLU A 91 -13.73 0.36 -11.32
N CYS A 92 -12.44 0.26 -11.05
CA CYS A 92 -11.38 0.34 -12.05
C CYS A 92 -10.15 -0.49 -11.68
N VAL A 93 -9.31 -0.81 -12.66
CA VAL A 93 -8.06 -1.56 -12.47
C VAL A 93 -6.89 -0.71 -11.94
N ASN A 94 -7.12 0.56 -11.69
CA ASN A 94 -6.08 1.46 -11.21
C ASN A 94 -5.54 1.02 -9.85
N ARG A 95 -4.28 0.56 -9.80
CA ARG A 95 -3.61 0.17 -8.54
C ARG A 95 -3.07 1.37 -7.77
N ASN A 96 -2.69 2.42 -8.51
CA ASN A 96 -2.15 3.62 -7.92
C ASN A 96 -3.21 4.72 -7.86
N ILE A 97 -3.42 5.27 -6.68
CA ILE A 97 -4.30 6.42 -6.48
C ILE A 97 -3.53 7.69 -6.86
N PRO A 98 -4.01 8.46 -7.84
CA PRO A 98 -3.35 9.70 -8.27
C PRO A 98 -3.22 10.70 -7.11
N GLY A 99 -2.09 11.40 -7.03
CA GLY A 99 -1.86 12.42 -5.99
C GLY A 99 -1.79 11.90 -4.55
N ARG A 100 -1.75 10.57 -4.34
CA ARG A 100 -1.60 9.96 -3.01
C ARG A 100 -0.27 10.33 -2.40
N THR A 101 -0.29 10.85 -1.18
CA THR A 101 0.93 11.17 -0.43
C THR A 101 1.60 9.90 0.12
N LYS A 102 2.90 9.98 0.38
CA LYS A 102 3.64 8.87 1.02
C LYS A 102 3.08 8.55 2.41
N GLN A 103 2.58 9.55 3.12
CA GLN A 103 1.96 9.36 4.43
C GLN A 103 0.65 8.58 4.34
N GLU A 104 -0.24 8.93 3.41
CA GLU A 104 -1.48 8.19 3.15
C GLU A 104 -1.19 6.74 2.75
N TYR A 105 -0.25 6.54 1.81
CA TYR A 105 0.18 5.19 1.40
C TYR A 105 0.68 4.36 2.57
N ASN A 106 1.57 4.92 3.40
CA ASN A 106 2.12 4.21 4.55
C ASN A 106 1.04 3.88 5.58
N ARG A 107 0.09 4.80 5.84
CA ARG A 107 -1.01 4.58 6.77
C ARG A 107 -1.87 3.38 6.35
N ASP A 108 -2.25 3.34 5.07
CA ASP A 108 -3.09 2.26 4.55
C ASP A 108 -2.33 0.92 4.53
N LYS A 109 -1.06 0.95 4.13
CA LYS A 109 -0.20 -0.24 4.18
C LYS A 109 0.09 -0.72 5.61
N CYS A 110 0.15 0.19 6.59
CA CYS A 110 0.24 -0.19 8.00
C CYS A 110 -1.03 -0.89 8.49
N ALA A 111 -2.21 -0.42 8.07
CA ALA A 111 -3.47 -1.06 8.42
C ALA A 111 -3.57 -2.48 7.83
N GLU A 112 -3.29 -2.64 6.54
CA GLU A 112 -3.24 -3.95 5.88
C GLU A 112 -2.26 -4.91 6.57
N ARG A 113 -1.04 -4.44 6.87
CA ARG A 113 -0.01 -5.26 7.54
C ARG A 113 -0.42 -5.66 8.95
N ARG A 114 -1.11 -4.79 9.69
CA ARG A 114 -1.63 -5.11 11.03
C ARG A 114 -2.66 -6.22 10.97
N LEU A 115 -3.62 -6.14 10.04
CA LEU A 115 -4.63 -7.18 9.84
C LEU A 115 -3.98 -8.51 9.44
N ALA A 116 -3.14 -8.51 8.41
CA ALA A 116 -2.42 -9.71 7.97
C ALA A 116 -1.56 -10.32 9.08
N ASN A 117 -0.87 -9.49 9.89
CA ASN A 117 -0.09 -9.96 11.02
C ASN A 117 -0.97 -10.54 12.12
N GLN A 118 -2.13 -9.95 12.39
CA GLN A 118 -3.10 -10.47 13.36
C GLN A 118 -3.61 -11.85 12.94
N GLU A 119 -3.97 -12.01 11.68
CA GLU A 119 -4.39 -13.30 11.12
C GLU A 119 -3.25 -14.33 11.20
N TYR A 120 -2.02 -13.95 10.81
CA TYR A 120 -0.84 -14.80 10.91
C TYR A 120 -0.60 -15.29 12.36
N LEU A 121 -0.71 -14.40 13.36
CA LEU A 121 -0.49 -14.75 14.76
C LEU A 121 -1.52 -15.77 15.30
N GLN A 122 -2.68 -15.89 14.67
CA GLN A 122 -3.68 -16.90 15.03
C GLN A 122 -3.35 -18.30 14.47
N THR A 123 -2.47 -18.39 13.48
CA THR A 123 -2.10 -19.66 12.87
C THR A 123 -1.33 -20.56 13.83
N ALA A 124 -1.50 -21.88 13.69
CA ALA A 124 -0.78 -22.88 14.49
C ALA A 124 0.76 -22.73 14.34
N ALA A 125 1.23 -22.41 13.12
CA ALA A 125 2.65 -22.20 12.82
C ALA A 125 3.23 -20.99 13.57
N ALA A 126 2.49 -19.87 13.65
CA ALA A 126 2.92 -18.70 14.39
C ALA A 126 2.97 -18.97 15.90
N LYS A 127 1.96 -19.63 16.44
CA LYS A 127 1.90 -20.03 17.86
C LYS A 127 3.07 -20.94 18.23
N GLU A 128 3.38 -21.92 17.39
CA GLU A 128 4.52 -22.83 17.60
C GLU A 128 5.86 -22.07 17.52
N LYS A 129 6.03 -21.18 16.53
CA LYS A 129 7.23 -20.33 16.43
C LYS A 129 7.40 -19.44 17.66
N GLN A 130 6.31 -18.86 18.15
CA GLN A 130 6.32 -18.02 19.34
C GLN A 130 6.67 -18.83 20.59
N LYS A 131 6.12 -20.05 20.74
CA LYS A 131 6.45 -20.98 21.82
C LYS A 131 7.92 -21.34 21.81
N LYS A 132 8.50 -21.70 20.65
CA LYS A 132 9.93 -22.00 20.50
C LYS A 132 10.81 -20.80 20.83
N SER A 133 10.42 -19.62 20.38
CA SER A 133 11.14 -18.36 20.69
C SER A 133 11.13 -18.06 22.20
N LYS A 134 9.98 -18.21 22.84
CA LYS A 134 9.83 -18.05 24.29
C LYS A 134 10.69 -19.04 25.08
N GLN A 135 10.68 -20.33 24.71
CA GLN A 135 11.52 -21.36 25.33
C GLN A 135 13.03 -21.02 25.18
N ARG A 136 13.46 -20.59 23.98
CA ARG A 136 14.85 -20.16 23.74
C ARG A 136 15.24 -18.97 24.60
N TYR A 137 14.35 -17.99 24.75
CA TYR A 137 14.59 -16.84 25.63
C TYR A 137 14.67 -17.27 27.09
N GLU A 138 13.73 -18.10 27.56
CA GLU A 138 13.67 -18.58 28.95
C GLU A 138 14.90 -19.42 29.35
N SER A 139 15.51 -20.12 28.39
CA SER A 139 16.76 -20.89 28.59
C SER A 139 18.01 -20.04 28.44
N SER A 140 17.91 -18.79 27.97
CA SER A 140 19.07 -17.91 27.78
C SER A 140 19.65 -17.44 29.12
N GLU A 141 20.96 -17.21 29.13
CA GLU A 141 21.69 -16.66 30.28
C GLU A 141 21.09 -15.33 30.75
N LYS A 142 20.72 -14.46 29.80
CA LYS A 142 20.04 -13.18 30.06
C LYS A 142 18.74 -13.34 30.86
N ALA A 143 17.90 -14.32 30.50
CA ALA A 143 16.66 -14.58 31.22
C ALA A 143 16.91 -15.22 32.62
N GLN A 144 17.96 -16.04 32.73
CA GLN A 144 18.37 -16.62 34.01
C GLN A 144 18.88 -15.54 34.98
N LEU A 145 19.75 -14.64 34.51
CA LEU A 145 20.22 -13.49 35.28
C LEU A 145 19.07 -12.55 35.68
N GLY A 146 18.13 -12.28 34.79
CA GLY A 146 16.94 -11.47 35.09
C GLY A 146 16.02 -12.12 36.14
N ARG A 147 15.90 -13.45 36.14
CA ARG A 147 15.18 -14.17 37.20
C ARG A 147 15.91 -14.14 38.56
N ALA A 148 17.22 -14.38 38.55
CA ALA A 148 18.05 -14.32 39.76
C ALA A 148 18.01 -12.92 40.39
N TYR A 149 18.13 -11.87 39.56
CA TYR A 149 18.00 -10.50 40.02
C TYR A 149 16.64 -10.19 40.66
N ARG A 150 15.53 -10.63 40.05
CA ARG A 150 14.20 -10.43 40.61
C ARG A 150 14.02 -11.18 41.97
N VAL A 151 14.58 -12.37 42.10
CA VAL A 151 14.54 -13.13 43.37
C VAL A 151 15.32 -12.38 44.45
N SER A 152 16.52 -11.89 44.13
CA SER A 152 17.32 -11.07 45.05
C SER A 152 16.59 -9.81 45.52
N MET A 153 16.02 -9.06 44.55
CA MET A 153 15.23 -7.86 44.84
C MET A 153 13.99 -8.16 45.71
N LYS A 154 13.33 -9.29 45.45
CA LYS A 154 12.17 -9.70 46.23
C LYS A 154 12.52 -10.04 47.69
N GLN A 155 13.69 -10.63 47.89
CA GLN A 155 14.22 -10.91 49.25
C GLN A 155 14.62 -9.59 49.98
N GLU A 156 15.20 -8.66 49.25
CA GLU A 156 15.66 -7.40 49.84
C GLU A 156 14.55 -6.37 50.14
N TRP A 157 13.57 -6.26 49.21
CA TRP A 157 12.58 -5.20 49.24
C TRP A 157 11.13 -5.63 49.45
N GLY A 158 10.90 -6.94 49.50
CA GLY A 158 9.57 -7.53 49.69
C GLY A 158 8.64 -7.39 48.51
N ASP A 159 7.47 -8.01 48.60
CA ASP A 159 6.53 -8.18 47.47
C ASP A 159 5.94 -6.84 46.93
N ARG A 160 5.90 -5.80 47.73
CA ARG A 160 5.35 -4.46 47.35
C ARG A 160 6.12 -3.76 46.24
N TYR A 161 7.43 -3.95 46.19
CA TYR A 161 8.29 -3.28 45.22
C TYR A 161 8.57 -4.13 43.97
N CYS A 162 8.40 -5.45 44.01
CA CYS A 162 8.64 -6.30 42.87
C CYS A 162 7.66 -6.08 41.71
N ASN A 163 6.41 -5.73 41.98
CA ASN A 163 5.41 -5.48 40.94
C ASN A 163 5.66 -4.18 40.17
N SER A 164 6.20 -3.15 40.83
CA SER A 164 6.57 -1.90 40.16
C SER A 164 7.85 -2.01 39.31
N LEU A 165 8.75 -2.92 39.67
CA LEU A 165 10.00 -3.15 38.93
C LEU A 165 9.85 -4.05 37.72
N GLN A 166 8.72 -4.79 37.58
CA GLN A 166 8.46 -5.57 36.37
C GLN A 166 8.47 -4.72 35.09
N HIS A 167 8.06 -3.46 35.18
CA HIS A 167 8.11 -2.51 34.04
C HIS A 167 9.50 -1.92 33.79
N ILE A 168 10.28 -1.68 34.83
CA ILE A 168 11.60 -1.03 34.73
C ILE A 168 12.67 -1.99 34.17
N CYS A 169 12.60 -3.29 34.52
CA CYS A 169 13.58 -4.28 34.04
C CYS A 169 13.53 -4.55 32.54
N TRP A 170 12.42 -4.22 31.84
CA TRP A 170 12.32 -4.38 30.39
C TRP A 170 13.09 -3.29 29.62
N ASP A 171 13.26 -2.11 30.20
CA ASP A 171 13.90 -0.98 29.53
C ASP A 171 15.43 -0.92 29.74
N VAL A 172 15.95 -1.55 30.77
CA VAL A 172 17.40 -1.54 31.10
C VAL A 172 18.19 -2.57 30.25
N PHE A 173 17.51 -3.54 29.63
CA PHE A 173 18.14 -4.62 28.87
C PHE A 173 17.82 -4.55 27.36
N LYS A 174 17.33 -3.41 26.84
CA LYS A 174 17.31 -3.10 25.41
C LYS A 174 18.65 -2.52 25.02
#